data_909133e1e442a2844ea1752c9860a00d
#
_entry.id   909133e1e442a2844ea1752c9860a00d
#
_cell.length_a   1.000
_cell.length_b   1.000
_cell.length_c   1.000
_cell.angle_alpha   90.00
_cell.angle_beta   90.00
_cell.angle_gamma   90.00
#
_symmetry.space_group_name_H-M   'P 1'
#
loop_
_entity.id
_entity.type
_entity.pdbx_description
1 polymer ?
#
loop_
_entity_poly.entity_id
_entity_poly.type
_entity_poly.pdbx_seq_one_letter_code
_entity_poly.pdbx_strand_id
1 'polypeptide(L)'
;MYLLGGGAYNQNKHSMMSMTNKKILDAVEKILTESKKLNRKFKENIDIAVNLKNIDMNLPKNRIDAEIVLPHGRGHDAKIALFASGELALKSKKHVDLLIKPEEIEELSKDKKKLKKIAEEHDFFIAEAPLMPVIGKTLGTVLGPRGKMPKPVPPNADISTMVKNLRKTVKLRSKSNTTFHTIVGNVDMPKEQIADNINTILTRLEGLLERGKMNIGSVYIKTTMGPSERII
;
A
#
# COMPACT_ATOMS: atom_id res chain seq x y z
N MET A 1 -2.74 35.78 -34.14
CA MET A 1 -1.34 35.67 -33.76
C MET A 1 -1.26 35.31 -32.27
N TYR A 2 -1.51 34.05 -31.91
CA TYR A 2 -1.31 33.50 -30.55
C TYR A 2 -1.15 31.98 -30.71
N LEU A 3 0.07 31.51 -30.91
CA LEU A 3 0.47 30.12 -30.80
C LEU A 3 1.96 30.05 -30.50
N LEU A 4 2.37 30.22 -29.25
CA LEU A 4 3.71 29.87 -28.75
C LEU A 4 3.69 29.82 -27.20
N GLY A 5 3.08 28.79 -26.61
CA GLY A 5 3.10 28.61 -25.14
C GLY A 5 3.13 27.15 -24.66
N GLY A 6 2.88 26.19 -25.56
CA GLY A 6 2.75 24.79 -25.16
C GLY A 6 4.06 23.99 -25.08
N GLY A 7 5.10 24.39 -25.79
CA GLY A 7 6.35 23.64 -25.88
C GLY A 7 7.27 23.75 -24.66
N ALA A 8 7.38 24.92 -24.09
CA ALA A 8 8.27 25.19 -22.95
C ALA A 8 7.77 24.55 -21.65
N TYR A 9 6.45 24.47 -21.46
CA TYR A 9 5.85 23.86 -20.26
C TYR A 9 6.05 22.35 -20.23
N ASN A 10 5.95 21.68 -21.39
CA ASN A 10 6.19 20.24 -21.49
C ASN A 10 7.68 19.86 -21.37
N GLN A 11 8.60 20.65 -21.89
CA GLN A 11 10.04 20.41 -21.75
C GLN A 11 10.52 20.55 -20.33
N ASN A 12 10.04 21.55 -19.58
CA ASN A 12 10.35 21.73 -18.16
C ASN A 12 9.81 20.58 -17.29
N LYS A 13 8.62 20.08 -17.60
CA LYS A 13 8.03 18.95 -16.86
C LYS A 13 8.82 17.65 -17.08
N HIS A 14 9.28 17.39 -18.29
CA HIS A 14 10.13 16.24 -18.64
C HIS A 14 11.51 16.34 -17.99
N SER A 15 12.14 17.50 -17.98
CA SER A 15 13.43 17.73 -17.34
C SER A 15 13.36 17.59 -15.81
N MET A 16 12.32 18.11 -15.18
CA MET A 16 12.10 17.94 -13.72
C MET A 16 11.79 16.48 -13.34
N MET A 17 11.02 15.76 -14.15
CA MET A 17 10.78 14.32 -13.94
C MET A 17 12.08 13.51 -14.06
N SER A 18 12.93 13.82 -15.02
CA SER A 18 14.23 13.17 -15.21
C SER A 18 15.17 13.40 -14.02
N MET A 19 15.23 14.64 -13.48
CA MET A 19 16.04 14.97 -12.30
C MET A 19 15.53 14.27 -11.02
N THR A 20 14.21 14.18 -10.84
CA THR A 20 13.62 13.50 -9.70
C THR A 20 13.91 12.00 -9.76
N ASN A 21 13.80 11.38 -10.94
CA ASN A 21 14.13 9.98 -11.15
C ASN A 21 15.60 9.66 -10.83
N LYS A 22 16.53 10.53 -11.23
CA LYS A 22 17.95 10.36 -10.91
C LYS A 22 18.20 10.43 -9.41
N LYS A 23 17.62 11.39 -8.70
CA LYS A 23 17.73 11.51 -7.24
C LYS A 23 17.16 10.28 -6.52
N ILE A 24 16.04 9.73 -7.01
CA ILE A 24 15.44 8.51 -6.45
C ILE A 24 16.40 7.32 -6.64
N LEU A 25 16.96 7.15 -7.83
CA LEU A 25 17.91 6.07 -8.12
C LEU A 25 19.17 6.17 -7.25
N ASP A 26 19.74 7.36 -7.12
CA ASP A 26 20.93 7.61 -6.30
C ASP A 26 20.64 7.33 -4.81
N ALA A 27 19.48 7.74 -4.31
CA ALA A 27 19.08 7.48 -2.94
C ALA A 27 18.81 5.99 -2.68
N VAL A 28 18.16 5.29 -3.61
CA VAL A 28 17.93 3.84 -3.53
C VAL A 28 19.27 3.09 -3.53
N GLU A 29 20.21 3.48 -4.39
CA GLU A 29 21.55 2.85 -4.45
C GLU A 29 22.31 3.01 -3.13
N LYS A 30 22.26 4.20 -2.51
CA LYS A 30 22.87 4.45 -1.21
C LYS A 30 22.31 3.53 -0.12
N ILE A 31 20.98 3.49 0.05
CA ILE A 31 20.37 2.66 1.10
C ILE A 31 20.62 1.16 0.89
N LEU A 32 20.64 0.68 -0.37
CA LEU A 32 20.96 -0.70 -0.70
C LEU A 32 22.45 -1.02 -0.38
N THR A 33 23.36 -0.10 -0.68
CA THR A 33 24.80 -0.26 -0.37
C THR A 33 25.03 -0.31 1.13
N GLU A 34 24.36 0.54 1.89
CA GLU A 34 24.48 0.56 3.36
C GLU A 34 23.84 -0.66 4.01
N SER A 35 22.71 -1.13 3.52
CA SER A 35 22.10 -2.37 3.98
C SER A 35 23.00 -3.57 3.79
N LYS A 36 23.69 -3.66 2.62
CA LYS A 36 24.67 -4.72 2.35
C LYS A 36 25.87 -4.69 3.32
N LYS A 37 26.36 -3.50 3.69
CA LYS A 37 27.46 -3.36 4.68
C LYS A 37 27.08 -3.89 6.06
N LEU A 38 25.81 -3.74 6.45
CA LEU A 38 25.32 -4.16 7.75
C LEU A 38 25.08 -5.68 7.86
N ASN A 39 25.12 -6.41 6.73
CA ASN A 39 25.01 -7.88 6.61
C ASN A 39 24.02 -8.53 7.58
N ARG A 40 22.77 -8.11 7.51
CA ARG A 40 21.73 -8.59 8.43
C ARG A 40 21.22 -9.97 8.05
N LYS A 41 20.81 -10.74 9.08
CA LYS A 41 20.34 -12.13 8.91
C LYS A 41 18.91 -12.23 8.33
N PHE A 42 18.19 -11.14 8.18
CA PHE A 42 16.82 -11.13 7.64
C PHE A 42 16.72 -10.20 6.42
N LYS A 43 15.75 -10.46 5.55
CA LYS A 43 15.46 -9.61 4.40
C LYS A 43 14.77 -8.34 4.85
N GLU A 44 15.44 -7.22 4.66
CA GLU A 44 14.87 -5.92 5.00
C GLU A 44 13.88 -5.46 3.92
N ASN A 45 12.80 -4.84 4.36
CA ASN A 45 11.92 -4.09 3.48
C ASN A 45 12.46 -2.68 3.27
N ILE A 46 12.05 -2.06 2.19
CA ILE A 46 12.31 -0.65 1.90
C ILE A 46 11.01 0.09 2.09
N ASP A 47 11.03 1.08 2.97
CA ASP A 47 9.90 1.91 3.31
C ASP A 47 10.09 3.32 2.77
N ILE A 48 8.99 3.92 2.29
CA ILE A 48 8.89 5.34 1.99
C ILE A 48 8.11 6.04 3.11
N ALA A 49 8.64 7.14 3.60
CA ALA A 49 7.94 8.02 4.54
C ALA A 49 7.71 9.37 3.87
N VAL A 50 6.46 9.80 3.86
CA VAL A 50 6.03 11.06 3.25
C VAL A 50 5.49 11.98 4.32
N ASN A 51 6.03 13.21 4.35
CA ASN A 51 5.54 14.30 5.18
C ASN A 51 4.75 15.28 4.33
N LEU A 52 3.51 15.51 4.71
CA LEU A 52 2.64 16.50 4.09
C LEU A 52 2.78 17.86 4.78
N LYS A 53 2.57 18.93 4.03
CA LYS A 53 2.57 20.30 4.53
C LYS A 53 1.38 21.08 4.01
N ASN A 54 0.95 22.10 4.77
CA ASN A 54 -0.14 23.00 4.39
C ASN A 54 -1.47 22.26 4.12
N ILE A 55 -1.76 21.23 4.91
CA ILE A 55 -2.99 20.45 4.84
C ILE A 55 -3.56 20.34 6.24
N ASP A 56 -4.84 20.66 6.40
CA ASP A 56 -5.57 20.44 7.64
C ASP A 56 -6.11 18.99 7.66
N MET A 57 -5.48 18.14 8.46
CA MET A 57 -5.83 16.72 8.61
C MET A 57 -7.05 16.47 9.50
N ASN A 58 -7.58 17.52 10.18
CA ASN A 58 -8.82 17.41 10.94
C ASN A 58 -10.02 17.21 10.00
N LEU A 59 -9.95 17.79 8.81
CA LEU A 59 -10.96 17.61 7.78
C LEU A 59 -10.89 16.20 7.19
N PRO A 60 -11.98 15.39 7.29
CA PRO A 60 -11.99 14.01 6.76
C PRO A 60 -11.62 13.91 5.28
N LYS A 61 -12.00 14.90 4.46
CA LYS A 61 -11.70 14.95 3.02
C LYS A 61 -10.20 15.02 2.69
N ASN A 62 -9.40 15.55 3.61
CA ASN A 62 -7.96 15.70 3.42
C ASN A 62 -7.18 14.44 3.86
N ARG A 63 -7.86 13.49 4.49
CA ARG A 63 -7.24 12.25 4.94
C ARG A 63 -7.03 11.32 3.76
N ILE A 64 -5.80 10.85 3.63
CA ILE A 64 -5.44 9.89 2.60
C ILE A 64 -5.77 8.49 3.10
N ASP A 65 -6.63 7.78 2.39
CA ASP A 65 -6.86 6.33 2.53
C ASP A 65 -7.02 5.77 1.12
N ALA A 66 -5.91 5.36 0.52
CA ALA A 66 -5.85 4.89 -0.85
C ALA A 66 -5.04 3.60 -0.96
N GLU A 67 -5.42 2.78 -1.91
CA GLU A 67 -4.70 1.57 -2.26
C GLU A 67 -4.05 1.75 -3.63
N ILE A 68 -2.78 1.40 -3.72
CA ILE A 68 -1.98 1.55 -4.94
C ILE A 68 -1.42 0.20 -5.32
N VAL A 69 -1.69 -0.22 -6.56
CA VAL A 69 -1.06 -1.39 -7.15
C VAL A 69 0.33 -0.99 -7.62
N LEU A 70 1.37 -1.62 -7.06
CA LEU A 70 2.74 -1.39 -7.49
C LEU A 70 3.05 -2.20 -8.75
N PRO A 71 3.72 -1.61 -9.77
CA PRO A 71 4.04 -2.31 -11.01
C PRO A 71 4.88 -3.56 -10.77
N HIS A 72 5.87 -3.47 -9.89
CA HIS A 72 6.79 -4.58 -9.58
C HIS A 72 6.46 -5.31 -8.26
N GLY A 73 5.31 -4.96 -7.63
CA GLY A 73 4.96 -5.48 -6.31
C GLY A 73 5.86 -4.93 -5.20
N ARG A 74 5.73 -5.48 -4.00
CA ARG A 74 6.44 -4.99 -2.79
C ARG A 74 7.57 -5.91 -2.33
N GLY A 75 8.03 -6.84 -3.20
CA GLY A 75 9.12 -7.77 -2.90
C GLY A 75 8.69 -9.03 -2.14
N HIS A 76 7.52 -9.04 -1.56
CA HIS A 76 6.85 -10.22 -0.99
C HIS A 76 5.35 -10.12 -1.22
N ASP A 77 4.69 -11.25 -1.37
CA ASP A 77 3.26 -11.27 -1.60
C ASP A 77 2.49 -10.89 -0.33
N ALA A 78 1.48 -10.05 -0.49
CA ALA A 78 0.56 -9.74 0.59
C ALA A 78 -0.24 -10.99 0.97
N LYS A 79 -0.37 -11.26 2.27
CA LYS A 79 -1.23 -12.33 2.76
C LYS A 79 -2.68 -11.90 2.72
N ILE A 80 -3.53 -12.73 2.15
CA ILE A 80 -4.94 -12.41 1.89
C ILE A 80 -5.81 -13.45 2.58
N ALA A 81 -6.76 -12.97 3.39
CA ALA A 81 -7.82 -13.79 3.98
C ALA A 81 -9.15 -13.55 3.27
N LEU A 82 -9.88 -14.61 3.01
CA LEU A 82 -11.18 -14.59 2.33
C LEU A 82 -12.27 -15.16 3.24
N PHE A 83 -13.35 -14.39 3.38
CA PHE A 83 -14.60 -14.85 3.97
C PHE A 83 -15.56 -15.24 2.83
N ALA A 84 -15.77 -16.53 2.65
CA ALA A 84 -16.63 -17.04 1.58
C ALA A 84 -17.38 -18.30 1.97
N SER A 85 -18.50 -18.52 1.31
CA SER A 85 -19.34 -19.70 1.42
C SER A 85 -19.38 -20.51 0.12
N GLY A 86 -19.81 -21.76 0.20
CA GLY A 86 -20.18 -22.59 -0.94
C GLY A 86 -19.15 -22.69 -2.06
N GLU A 87 -19.57 -22.35 -3.28
CA GLU A 87 -18.79 -22.51 -4.51
C GLU A 87 -17.60 -21.54 -4.58
N LEU A 88 -17.77 -20.30 -4.10
CA LEU A 88 -16.71 -19.30 -4.07
C LEU A 88 -15.54 -19.76 -3.20
N ALA A 89 -15.83 -20.37 -2.05
CA ALA A 89 -14.83 -20.93 -1.15
C ALA A 89 -14.00 -22.03 -1.82
N LEU A 90 -14.65 -22.93 -2.57
CA LEU A 90 -13.98 -24.01 -3.29
C LEU A 90 -13.06 -23.49 -4.41
N LYS A 91 -13.54 -22.56 -5.22
CA LYS A 91 -12.79 -21.96 -6.33
C LYS A 91 -11.59 -21.16 -5.85
N SER A 92 -11.73 -20.48 -4.71
CA SER A 92 -10.73 -19.53 -4.20
C SER A 92 -9.66 -20.16 -3.32
N LYS A 93 -9.87 -21.38 -2.81
CA LYS A 93 -8.96 -22.06 -1.86
C LYS A 93 -7.50 -22.12 -2.33
N LYS A 94 -7.26 -22.20 -3.66
CA LYS A 94 -5.91 -22.26 -4.24
C LYS A 94 -5.22 -20.90 -4.35
N HIS A 95 -5.97 -19.79 -4.23
CA HIS A 95 -5.47 -18.44 -4.50
C HIS A 95 -5.26 -17.61 -3.25
N VAL A 96 -5.93 -17.96 -2.14
CA VAL A 96 -5.87 -17.21 -0.87
C VAL A 96 -5.09 -17.97 0.18
N ASP A 97 -4.53 -17.23 1.13
CA ASP A 97 -3.68 -17.79 2.19
C ASP A 97 -4.52 -18.34 3.37
N LEU A 98 -5.67 -17.70 3.63
CA LEU A 98 -6.61 -18.14 4.66
C LEU A 98 -8.04 -18.06 4.13
N LEU A 99 -8.80 -19.12 4.28
CA LEU A 99 -10.23 -19.17 3.99
C LEU A 99 -10.99 -19.32 5.30
N ILE A 100 -11.94 -18.43 5.55
CA ILE A 100 -12.78 -18.41 6.75
C ILE A 100 -14.22 -18.66 6.31
N LYS A 101 -14.83 -19.67 6.87
CA LYS A 101 -16.24 -20.02 6.60
C LYS A 101 -17.19 -19.18 7.46
N PRO A 102 -18.46 -19.04 7.07
CA PRO A 102 -19.45 -18.30 7.85
C PRO A 102 -19.60 -18.78 9.30
N GLU A 103 -19.49 -20.08 9.54
CA GLU A 103 -19.57 -20.71 10.87
C GLU A 103 -18.43 -20.25 11.78
N GLU A 104 -17.23 -20.10 11.21
CA GLU A 104 -16.04 -19.65 11.94
C GLU A 104 -16.10 -18.17 12.32
N ILE A 105 -16.94 -17.36 11.65
CA ILE A 105 -17.08 -15.90 11.94
C ILE A 105 -17.63 -15.72 13.36
N GLU A 106 -18.62 -16.53 13.76
CA GLU A 106 -19.20 -16.45 15.11
C GLU A 106 -18.19 -16.88 16.19
N GLU A 107 -17.41 -17.93 15.92
CA GLU A 107 -16.35 -18.37 16.83
C GLU A 107 -15.26 -17.32 16.99
N LEU A 108 -14.81 -16.71 15.91
CA LEU A 108 -13.83 -15.62 15.90
C LEU A 108 -14.34 -14.37 16.62
N SER A 109 -15.65 -14.13 16.61
CA SER A 109 -16.27 -13.04 17.36
C SER A 109 -16.10 -13.22 18.87
N LYS A 110 -16.17 -14.45 19.36
CA LYS A 110 -16.00 -14.81 20.79
C LYS A 110 -14.52 -14.74 21.20
N ASP A 111 -13.60 -15.15 20.32
CA ASP A 111 -12.16 -15.14 20.57
C ASP A 111 -11.45 -13.93 19.90
N LYS A 112 -11.51 -12.77 20.58
CA LYS A 112 -10.84 -11.54 20.12
C LYS A 112 -9.32 -11.68 20.01
N LYS A 113 -8.67 -12.59 20.75
CA LYS A 113 -7.22 -12.80 20.68
C LYS A 113 -6.84 -13.47 19.36
N LYS A 114 -7.56 -14.54 18.99
CA LYS A 114 -7.38 -15.26 17.74
C LYS A 114 -7.63 -14.31 16.53
N LEU A 115 -8.71 -13.51 16.60
CA LEU A 115 -9.02 -12.53 15.55
C LEU A 115 -7.92 -11.46 15.40
N LYS A 116 -7.37 -10.95 16.51
CA LYS A 116 -6.26 -9.99 16.46
C LYS A 116 -5.04 -10.59 15.78
N LYS A 117 -4.69 -11.83 16.09
CA LYS A 117 -3.57 -12.54 15.47
C LYS A 117 -3.77 -12.71 13.96
N ILE A 118 -4.95 -13.16 13.53
CA ILE A 118 -5.30 -13.26 12.12
C ILE A 118 -5.22 -11.88 11.44
N ALA A 119 -5.71 -10.83 12.10
CA ALA A 119 -5.64 -9.47 11.57
C ALA A 119 -4.22 -8.91 11.50
N GLU A 120 -3.29 -9.39 12.30
CA GLU A 120 -1.85 -9.01 12.24
C GLU A 120 -1.12 -9.77 11.13
N GLU A 121 -1.43 -11.05 10.95
CA GLU A 121 -0.78 -11.93 9.97
C GLU A 121 -1.20 -11.64 8.51
N HIS A 122 -2.41 -11.11 8.28
CA HIS A 122 -2.94 -10.87 6.94
C HIS A 122 -3.06 -9.38 6.63
N ASP A 123 -2.66 -9.01 5.42
CA ASP A 123 -2.66 -7.62 4.97
C ASP A 123 -4.02 -7.17 4.44
N PHE A 124 -4.67 -8.03 3.66
CA PHE A 124 -5.94 -7.74 3.03
C PHE A 124 -6.99 -8.81 3.36
N PHE A 125 -8.22 -8.33 3.44
CA PHE A 125 -9.39 -9.17 3.66
C PHE A 125 -10.38 -8.97 2.51
N ILE A 126 -10.95 -10.06 2.05
CA ILE A 126 -12.01 -10.10 1.04
C ILE A 126 -13.20 -10.79 1.68
N ALA A 127 -14.41 -10.37 1.40
CA ALA A 127 -15.61 -11.05 1.86
C ALA A 127 -16.68 -11.11 0.77
N GLU A 128 -17.39 -12.21 0.76
CA GLU A 128 -18.62 -12.32 -0.03
C GLU A 128 -19.64 -11.27 0.44
N ALA A 129 -20.26 -10.55 -0.52
CA ALA A 129 -21.14 -9.43 -0.22
C ALA A 129 -22.26 -9.75 0.81
N PRO A 130 -22.94 -10.90 0.78
CA PRO A 130 -23.94 -11.28 1.78
C PRO A 130 -23.39 -11.41 3.20
N LEU A 131 -22.08 -11.69 3.38
CA LEU A 131 -21.45 -11.85 4.69
C LEU A 131 -21.03 -10.53 5.33
N MET A 132 -20.95 -9.45 4.55
CA MET A 132 -20.47 -8.14 5.02
C MET A 132 -21.24 -7.58 6.23
N PRO A 133 -22.59 -7.64 6.30
CA PRO A 133 -23.32 -7.14 7.47
C PRO A 133 -22.97 -7.90 8.76
N VAL A 134 -22.77 -9.22 8.66
CA VAL A 134 -22.39 -10.08 9.81
C VAL A 134 -20.97 -9.72 10.26
N ILE A 135 -20.03 -9.68 9.33
CA ILE A 135 -18.61 -9.31 9.60
C ILE A 135 -18.52 -7.92 10.19
N GLY A 136 -19.27 -6.95 9.67
CA GLY A 136 -19.28 -5.57 10.19
C GLY A 136 -19.71 -5.49 11.66
N LYS A 137 -20.75 -6.23 12.04
CA LYS A 137 -21.24 -6.29 13.42
C LYS A 137 -20.31 -7.04 14.37
N THR A 138 -19.76 -8.17 13.93
CA THR A 138 -19.00 -9.09 14.80
C THR A 138 -17.49 -8.78 14.84
N LEU A 139 -16.87 -8.61 13.67
CA LEU A 139 -15.41 -8.45 13.54
C LEU A 139 -14.99 -6.99 13.30
N GLY A 140 -15.93 -6.10 12.98
CA GLY A 140 -15.66 -4.69 12.66
C GLY A 140 -14.93 -3.91 13.75
N THR A 141 -15.17 -4.23 15.02
CA THR A 141 -14.49 -3.61 16.17
C THR A 141 -12.97 -3.85 16.21
N VAL A 142 -12.50 -4.94 15.58
CA VAL A 142 -11.07 -5.28 15.52
C VAL A 142 -10.47 -4.90 14.17
N LEU A 143 -11.17 -5.16 13.06
CA LEU A 143 -10.68 -4.91 11.71
C LEU A 143 -10.76 -3.43 11.31
N GLY A 144 -11.82 -2.72 11.75
CA GLY A 144 -12.06 -1.32 11.41
C GLY A 144 -10.92 -0.37 11.82
N PRO A 145 -10.53 -0.31 13.11
CA PRO A 145 -9.43 0.55 13.56
C PRO A 145 -8.09 0.25 12.89
N ARG A 146 -7.87 -1.01 12.49
CA ARG A 146 -6.68 -1.44 11.73
C ARG A 146 -6.75 -1.06 10.25
N GLY A 147 -7.90 -0.63 9.76
CA GLY A 147 -8.12 -0.33 8.34
C GLY A 147 -8.10 -1.58 7.46
N LYS A 148 -8.43 -2.73 8.03
CA LYS A 148 -8.43 -4.04 7.36
C LYS A 148 -9.86 -4.57 7.17
N MET A 149 -10.84 -3.66 6.97
CA MET A 149 -12.19 -4.08 6.61
C MET A 149 -12.18 -4.85 5.28
N PRO A 150 -12.93 -5.97 5.19
CA PRO A 150 -12.97 -6.75 3.98
C PRO A 150 -13.54 -5.99 2.80
N LYS A 151 -13.05 -6.29 1.60
CA LYS A 151 -13.62 -5.80 0.35
C LYS A 151 -14.79 -6.71 -0.06
N PRO A 152 -15.97 -6.15 -0.32
CA PRO A 152 -17.10 -6.93 -0.79
C PRO A 152 -16.86 -7.42 -2.21
N VAL A 153 -17.15 -8.70 -2.44
CA VAL A 153 -17.07 -9.33 -3.76
C VAL A 153 -18.38 -10.07 -4.02
N PRO A 154 -18.96 -9.96 -5.23
CA PRO A 154 -20.13 -10.73 -5.59
C PRO A 154 -19.78 -12.25 -5.64
N PRO A 155 -20.75 -13.13 -5.35
CA PRO A 155 -20.49 -14.58 -5.24
C PRO A 155 -19.99 -15.22 -6.54
N ASN A 156 -20.24 -14.59 -7.69
CA ASN A 156 -19.84 -15.12 -9.01
C ASN A 156 -18.56 -14.46 -9.57
N ALA A 157 -17.83 -13.65 -8.75
CA ALA A 157 -16.65 -12.95 -9.23
C ALA A 157 -15.44 -13.88 -9.42
N ASP A 158 -14.61 -13.56 -10.42
CA ASP A 158 -13.28 -14.14 -10.53
C ASP A 158 -12.31 -13.49 -9.53
N ILE A 159 -12.06 -14.22 -8.45
CA ILE A 159 -11.16 -13.76 -7.37
C ILE A 159 -9.70 -13.84 -7.80
N SER A 160 -9.34 -14.66 -8.76
CA SER A 160 -7.94 -14.92 -9.12
C SER A 160 -7.23 -13.64 -9.57
N THR A 161 -7.85 -12.86 -10.44
CA THR A 161 -7.30 -11.57 -10.92
C THR A 161 -7.24 -10.53 -9.81
N MET A 162 -8.28 -10.47 -8.96
CA MET A 162 -8.33 -9.55 -7.81
C MET A 162 -7.22 -9.86 -6.79
N VAL A 163 -7.03 -11.13 -6.45
CA VAL A 163 -5.98 -11.59 -5.53
C VAL A 163 -4.60 -11.26 -6.07
N LYS A 164 -4.33 -11.50 -7.37
CA LYS A 164 -3.05 -11.15 -8.00
C LYS A 164 -2.75 -9.65 -7.88
N ASN A 165 -3.74 -8.81 -8.08
CA ASN A 165 -3.59 -7.36 -7.93
C ASN A 165 -3.38 -6.96 -6.46
N LEU A 166 -4.16 -7.53 -5.53
CA LEU A 166 -4.03 -7.26 -4.11
C LEU A 166 -2.66 -7.67 -3.55
N ARG A 167 -2.08 -8.77 -4.04
CA ARG A 167 -0.72 -9.18 -3.64
C ARG A 167 0.35 -8.12 -3.92
N LYS A 168 0.15 -7.32 -4.97
CA LYS A 168 1.04 -6.21 -5.35
C LYS A 168 0.61 -4.86 -4.77
N THR A 169 -0.52 -4.80 -4.08
CA THR A 169 -1.09 -3.56 -3.57
C THR A 169 -0.45 -3.15 -2.25
N VAL A 170 -0.22 -1.85 -2.12
CA VAL A 170 0.13 -1.20 -0.86
C VAL A 170 -0.95 -0.21 -0.45
N LYS A 171 -1.08 0.00 0.85
CA LYS A 171 -2.06 0.91 1.41
C LYS A 171 -1.39 2.18 1.92
N LEU A 172 -1.86 3.34 1.44
CA LEU A 172 -1.49 4.65 1.95
C LEU A 172 -2.57 5.11 2.92
N ARG A 173 -2.22 5.32 4.17
CA ARG A 173 -3.17 5.76 5.19
C ARG A 173 -2.55 6.78 6.11
N SER A 174 -3.00 8.04 6.02
CA SER A 174 -2.52 9.13 6.87
C SER A 174 -3.25 9.21 8.21
N LYS A 175 -4.51 8.73 8.30
CA LYS A 175 -5.41 8.98 9.45
C LYS A 175 -5.50 10.49 9.73
N SER A 176 -5.16 10.91 10.95
CA SER A 176 -5.09 12.32 11.38
C SER A 176 -3.68 12.91 11.33
N ASN A 177 -2.68 12.14 10.90
CA ASN A 177 -1.29 12.58 10.90
C ASN A 177 -0.89 13.14 9.53
N THR A 178 0.00 14.12 9.53
CA THR A 178 0.60 14.67 8.32
C THR A 178 1.70 13.76 7.74
N THR A 179 2.19 12.81 8.54
CA THR A 179 3.22 11.85 8.11
C THR A 179 2.63 10.46 8.03
N PHE A 180 2.93 9.77 6.95
CA PHE A 180 2.61 8.35 6.77
C PHE A 180 3.75 7.63 6.06
N HIS A 181 3.75 6.32 6.18
CA HIS A 181 4.76 5.45 5.58
C HIS A 181 4.12 4.22 4.95
N THR A 182 4.81 3.67 3.96
CA THR A 182 4.40 2.41 3.31
C THR A 182 5.60 1.70 2.71
N ILE A 183 5.45 0.39 2.47
CA ILE A 183 6.49 -0.44 1.86
C ILE A 183 6.51 -0.19 0.34
N VAL A 184 7.70 -0.05 -0.23
CA VAL A 184 7.91 0.13 -1.68
C VAL A 184 8.64 -1.04 -2.33
N GLY A 185 9.27 -1.90 -1.54
CA GLY A 185 10.00 -3.05 -2.03
C GLY A 185 10.80 -3.73 -0.94
N ASN A 186 11.73 -4.57 -1.33
CA ASN A 186 12.72 -5.19 -0.44
C ASN A 186 14.13 -5.05 -1.02
N VAL A 187 15.13 -5.40 -0.22
CA VAL A 187 16.56 -5.27 -0.59
C VAL A 187 17.00 -6.20 -1.72
N ASP A 188 16.23 -7.24 -2.03
CA ASP A 188 16.52 -8.21 -3.11
C ASP A 188 16.07 -7.70 -4.48
N MET A 189 15.25 -6.63 -4.52
CA MET A 189 14.73 -6.06 -5.78
C MET A 189 15.77 -5.20 -6.48
N PRO A 190 15.79 -5.18 -7.83
CA PRO A 190 16.58 -4.24 -8.62
C PRO A 190 16.23 -2.79 -8.27
N LYS A 191 17.24 -1.91 -8.24
CA LYS A 191 17.07 -0.48 -7.89
C LYS A 191 16.07 0.25 -8.81
N GLU A 192 16.04 -0.14 -10.08
CA GLU A 192 15.14 0.42 -11.09
C GLU A 192 13.67 0.11 -10.75
N GLN A 193 13.37 -1.13 -10.34
CA GLN A 193 12.03 -1.55 -9.95
C GLN A 193 11.54 -0.83 -8.69
N ILE A 194 12.43 -0.61 -7.72
CA ILE A 194 12.13 0.16 -6.50
C ILE A 194 11.85 1.62 -6.87
N ALA A 195 12.65 2.21 -7.75
CA ALA A 195 12.47 3.57 -8.22
C ALA A 195 11.13 3.76 -8.95
N ASP A 196 10.73 2.81 -9.79
CA ASP A 196 9.43 2.81 -10.48
C ASP A 196 8.26 2.72 -9.50
N ASN A 197 8.39 1.87 -8.48
CA ASN A 197 7.38 1.76 -7.41
C ASN A 197 7.25 3.10 -6.65
N ILE A 198 8.36 3.75 -6.30
CA ILE A 198 8.38 5.06 -5.64
C ILE A 198 7.70 6.12 -6.52
N ASN A 199 8.05 6.18 -7.80
CA ASN A 199 7.45 7.11 -8.76
C ASN A 199 5.94 6.90 -8.88
N THR A 200 5.49 5.66 -8.93
CA THR A 200 4.05 5.32 -8.99
C THR A 200 3.32 5.82 -7.75
N ILE A 201 3.90 5.64 -6.56
CA ILE A 201 3.32 6.15 -5.31
C ILE A 201 3.27 7.68 -5.31
N LEU A 202 4.36 8.36 -5.67
CA LEU A 202 4.41 9.82 -5.69
C LEU A 202 3.44 10.42 -6.69
N THR A 203 3.36 9.88 -7.90
CA THR A 203 2.42 10.33 -8.93
C THR A 203 0.96 10.15 -8.47
N ARG A 204 0.65 9.01 -7.87
CA ARG A 204 -0.69 8.75 -7.34
C ARG A 204 -1.03 9.68 -6.19
N LEU A 205 -0.08 9.92 -5.30
CA LEU A 205 -0.22 10.83 -4.16
C LEU A 205 -0.46 12.28 -4.63
N GLU A 206 0.31 12.75 -5.61
CA GLU A 206 0.10 14.07 -6.22
C GLU A 206 -1.32 14.25 -6.75
N GLY A 207 -1.90 13.20 -7.36
CA GLY A 207 -3.28 13.23 -7.85
C GLY A 207 -4.35 13.21 -6.75
N LEU A 208 -4.02 12.78 -5.54
CA LEU A 208 -4.94 12.75 -4.40
C LEU A 208 -4.94 14.05 -3.58
N LEU A 209 -3.86 14.84 -3.68
CA LEU A 209 -3.67 16.06 -2.91
C LEU A 209 -4.25 17.28 -3.65
N GLU A 210 -4.94 18.16 -2.94
CA GLU A 210 -5.59 19.35 -3.53
C GLU A 210 -4.60 20.26 -4.31
N ARG A 211 -3.38 20.44 -3.79
CA ARG A 211 -2.32 21.27 -4.42
C ARG A 211 -1.18 20.41 -4.98
N GLY A 212 -1.40 19.11 -5.18
CA GLY A 212 -0.41 18.20 -5.74
C GLY A 212 0.94 18.25 -5.01
N LYS A 213 2.02 18.45 -5.77
CA LYS A 213 3.39 18.53 -5.24
C LYS A 213 3.61 19.57 -4.13
N MET A 214 2.88 20.67 -4.15
CA MET A 214 3.02 21.72 -3.15
C MET A 214 2.64 21.29 -1.74
N ASN A 215 1.80 20.28 -1.62
CA ASN A 215 1.42 19.70 -0.34
C ASN A 215 2.42 18.63 0.17
N ILE A 216 3.38 18.22 -0.65
CA ILE A 216 4.46 17.31 -0.23
C ILE A 216 5.55 18.16 0.42
N GLY A 217 5.83 17.92 1.69
CA GLY A 217 6.86 18.63 2.44
C GLY A 217 8.24 18.02 2.25
N SER A 218 8.34 16.72 2.53
CA SER A 218 9.57 15.94 2.35
C SER A 218 9.25 14.46 2.17
N VAL A 219 10.13 13.77 1.47
CA VAL A 219 10.01 12.32 1.23
C VAL A 219 11.34 11.67 1.59
N TYR A 220 11.27 10.65 2.41
CA TYR A 220 12.41 9.86 2.85
C TYR A 220 12.22 8.40 2.46
N ILE A 221 13.31 7.73 2.12
CA ILE A 221 13.35 6.28 1.96
C ILE A 221 14.35 5.69 2.95
N LYS A 222 14.07 4.49 3.41
CA LYS A 222 14.94 3.75 4.32
C LYS A 222 14.73 2.24 4.20
N THR A 223 15.72 1.46 4.56
CA THR A 223 15.52 0.04 4.88
C THR A 223 14.99 -0.10 6.30
N THR A 224 14.41 -1.25 6.65
CA THR A 224 13.74 -1.46 7.95
C THR A 224 14.61 -1.01 9.13
N MET A 225 15.88 -1.32 9.12
CA MET A 225 16.83 -1.00 10.21
C MET A 225 18.00 -0.10 9.76
N GLY A 226 18.00 0.35 8.51
CA GLY A 226 19.04 1.22 7.97
C GLY A 226 18.78 2.70 8.19
N PRO A 227 19.73 3.56 7.80
CA PRO A 227 19.57 5.00 7.81
C PRO A 227 18.53 5.46 6.78
N SER A 228 18.02 6.66 6.95
CA SER A 228 17.07 7.28 6.03
C SER A 228 17.79 8.21 5.06
N GLU A 229 17.40 8.14 3.78
CA GLU A 229 17.84 9.08 2.73
C GLU A 229 16.67 9.95 2.28
N ARG A 230 16.93 11.24 2.10
CA ARG A 230 15.93 12.20 1.64
C ARG A 230 15.91 12.25 0.11
N ILE A 231 14.72 12.18 -0.48
CA ILE A 231 14.51 12.30 -1.94
C ILE A 231 14.02 13.72 -2.30
N ILE A 232 13.08 14.24 -1.51
CA ILE A 232 12.44 15.56 -1.70
C ILE A 232 12.53 16.37 -0.42
#